data_8df4caaeaddbb5522ff7ca2fb848ab47
#
_entry.id   8df4caaeaddbb5522ff7ca2fb848ab47
#
_cell.length_a   1.000
_cell.length_b   1.000
_cell.length_c   1.000
_cell.angle_alpha   90.00
_cell.angle_beta   90.00
_cell.angle_gamma   90.00
#
_symmetry.space_group_name_H-M   'P 1'
#
loop_
_entity.id
_entity.type
_entity.pdbx_description
1 polymer ?
#
loop_
_entity_poly.entity_id
_entity_poly.type
_entity_poly.pdbx_seq_one_letter_code
_entity_poly.pdbx_strand_id
1 'polypeptide(L)'
;IIQKYHSLDNVFEHLEELKPPKAKTSITENVEQIKMSRFLSEIKIDVPIDYKVEDSKAGDFFNENSYELFKKYNFKNMLKKFENTDIIAKDPECYEYFKKISDFAEVENVFNKAVDIAGGIEKIGLSIVRESELTAVGITLSDTEIYYIPVSGFVTESYLADRLSDVVRAASNRNIASANIKDYLDIFEKDKINGYPLVSEKAFIDTAIAAYLLHPSNESYDYESLGREFLSLTFPSKTELLGKLSFKKAVNESEDNLIKYACL
;
A
#
# COMPACT_ATOMS: atom_id res chain seq x y z
N ILE A 1 0.67 -49.89 -22.85
CA ILE A 1 0.69 -50.96 -21.86
C ILE A 1 -0.65 -50.97 -21.11
N ILE A 2 -1.05 -49.96 -20.37
CA ILE A 2 -2.28 -49.91 -19.60
C ILE A 2 -3.54 -50.17 -20.46
N GLN A 3 -3.60 -49.64 -21.68
CA GLN A 3 -4.72 -49.94 -22.59
C GLN A 3 -4.84 -51.44 -22.95
N LYS A 4 -3.73 -52.16 -22.96
CA LYS A 4 -3.72 -53.60 -23.24
C LYS A 4 -4.03 -54.46 -22.03
N TYR A 5 -3.47 -54.07 -20.85
CA TYR A 5 -3.56 -54.89 -19.64
C TYR A 5 -4.58 -54.33 -18.64
N HIS A 6 -5.18 -53.16 -18.89
CA HIS A 6 -6.24 -52.50 -18.14
C HIS A 6 -5.91 -52.06 -16.72
N SER A 7 -5.01 -52.74 -16.01
CA SER A 7 -4.60 -52.36 -14.66
C SER A 7 -3.10 -52.59 -14.44
N LEU A 8 -2.52 -51.98 -13.43
CA LEU A 8 -1.14 -52.21 -13.01
C LEU A 8 -0.93 -53.65 -12.49
N ASP A 9 -1.92 -54.22 -11.82
CA ASP A 9 -1.83 -55.57 -11.30
C ASP A 9 -1.71 -56.56 -12.45
N ASN A 10 -2.54 -56.42 -13.47
CA ASN A 10 -2.44 -57.24 -14.69
C ASN A 10 -1.12 -57.01 -15.45
N VAL A 11 -0.56 -55.82 -15.40
CA VAL A 11 0.77 -55.58 -15.99
C VAL A 11 1.84 -56.37 -15.23
N PHE A 12 1.76 -56.42 -13.88
CA PHE A 12 2.69 -57.19 -13.05
C PHE A 12 2.58 -58.70 -13.26
N GLU A 13 1.36 -59.23 -13.45
CA GLU A 13 1.12 -60.66 -13.74
C GLU A 13 1.67 -61.08 -15.12
N HIS A 14 1.73 -60.14 -16.09
CA HIS A 14 2.16 -60.42 -17.45
C HIS A 14 3.51 -59.77 -17.81
N LEU A 15 4.42 -59.58 -16.84
CA LEU A 15 5.72 -58.95 -17.06
C LEU A 15 6.52 -59.57 -18.17
N GLU A 16 6.47 -60.90 -18.30
CA GLU A 16 7.21 -61.63 -19.33
C GLU A 16 6.77 -61.33 -20.75
N GLU A 17 5.52 -60.96 -20.95
CA GLU A 17 4.92 -60.65 -22.26
C GLU A 17 5.03 -59.19 -22.68
N LEU A 18 5.59 -58.33 -21.82
CA LEU A 18 5.65 -56.90 -22.06
C LEU A 18 6.56 -56.55 -23.26
N LYS A 19 6.02 -55.70 -24.11
CA LYS A 19 6.75 -55.06 -25.23
C LYS A 19 6.62 -53.56 -25.14
N PRO A 20 7.65 -52.77 -25.46
CA PRO A 20 9.00 -53.16 -25.89
C PRO A 20 9.87 -53.68 -24.73
N PRO A 21 10.98 -54.38 -25.02
CA PRO A 21 11.85 -54.95 -23.99
C PRO A 21 12.35 -53.94 -22.94
N LYS A 22 12.62 -52.72 -23.36
CA LYS A 22 13.00 -51.62 -22.47
C LYS A 22 11.93 -51.31 -21.40
N ALA A 23 10.65 -51.39 -21.79
CA ALA A 23 9.56 -51.16 -20.81
C ALA A 23 9.47 -52.34 -19.82
N LYS A 24 9.67 -53.58 -20.29
CA LYS A 24 9.74 -54.75 -19.41
C LYS A 24 10.85 -54.56 -18.36
N THR A 25 12.08 -54.28 -18.78
CA THR A 25 13.23 -54.09 -17.90
C THR A 25 12.93 -52.97 -16.88
N SER A 26 12.49 -51.81 -17.36
CA SER A 26 12.21 -50.65 -16.50
C SER A 26 11.12 -50.95 -15.46
N ILE A 27 10.04 -51.63 -15.80
CA ILE A 27 8.98 -51.99 -14.86
C ILE A 27 9.46 -53.06 -13.90
N THR A 28 10.20 -54.07 -14.33
CA THR A 28 10.72 -55.16 -13.49
C THR A 28 11.71 -54.63 -12.45
N GLU A 29 12.59 -53.70 -12.82
CA GLU A 29 13.58 -53.11 -11.92
C GLU A 29 12.98 -52.15 -10.91
N ASN A 30 11.80 -51.57 -11.20
CA ASN A 30 11.20 -50.52 -10.39
C ASN A 30 9.82 -50.90 -9.81
N VAL A 31 9.53 -52.19 -9.64
CA VAL A 31 8.19 -52.63 -9.11
C VAL A 31 7.81 -51.99 -7.81
N GLU A 32 8.71 -51.92 -6.86
CA GLU A 32 8.42 -51.34 -5.53
C GLU A 32 8.19 -49.81 -5.61
N GLN A 33 8.93 -49.13 -6.48
CA GLN A 33 8.72 -47.71 -6.72
C GLN A 33 7.35 -47.44 -7.39
N ILE A 34 6.93 -48.29 -8.31
CA ILE A 34 5.64 -48.20 -9.01
C ILE A 34 4.50 -48.44 -8.00
N LYS A 35 4.62 -49.45 -7.12
CA LYS A 35 3.65 -49.70 -6.03
C LYS A 35 3.54 -48.51 -5.10
N MET A 36 4.68 -47.91 -4.70
CA MET A 36 4.71 -46.73 -3.83
C MET A 36 4.06 -45.54 -4.55
N SER A 37 4.36 -45.32 -5.84
CA SER A 37 3.74 -44.23 -6.62
C SER A 37 2.23 -44.41 -6.74
N ARG A 38 1.75 -45.64 -6.92
CA ARG A 38 0.32 -45.97 -6.91
C ARG A 38 -0.30 -45.61 -5.57
N PHE A 39 0.30 -46.09 -4.48
CA PHE A 39 -0.18 -45.79 -3.12
C PHE A 39 -0.26 -44.31 -2.83
N LEU A 40 0.75 -43.54 -3.23
CA LEU A 40 0.78 -42.07 -3.05
C LEU A 40 -0.20 -41.33 -3.97
N SER A 41 -0.58 -41.92 -5.10
CA SER A 41 -1.53 -41.33 -6.05
C SER A 41 -2.98 -41.67 -5.72
N GLU A 42 -3.21 -42.62 -4.84
CA GLU A 42 -4.54 -43.06 -4.45
C GLU A 42 -5.16 -42.08 -3.44
N ILE A 43 -6.32 -41.53 -3.79
CA ILE A 43 -7.05 -40.65 -2.87
C ILE A 43 -7.58 -41.45 -1.70
N LYS A 44 -7.14 -41.08 -0.50
CA LYS A 44 -7.62 -41.70 0.73
C LYS A 44 -9.00 -41.18 1.05
N ILE A 45 -10.01 -42.06 1.02
CA ILE A 45 -11.43 -41.73 1.23
C ILE A 45 -11.93 -42.08 2.63
N ASP A 46 -11.11 -42.72 3.45
CA ASP A 46 -11.41 -43.18 4.81
C ASP A 46 -10.68 -42.32 5.88
N VAL A 47 -10.32 -41.10 5.52
CA VAL A 47 -9.69 -40.16 6.50
C VAL A 47 -10.72 -39.85 7.59
N PRO A 48 -10.37 -40.00 8.88
CA PRO A 48 -11.27 -39.67 9.97
C PRO A 48 -11.40 -38.13 10.10
N ILE A 49 -12.37 -37.56 9.39
CA ILE A 49 -12.75 -36.15 9.48
C ILE A 49 -14.12 -36.08 10.15
N ASP A 50 -14.19 -35.29 11.21
CA ASP A 50 -15.45 -34.98 11.90
C ASP A 50 -16.12 -33.79 11.21
N TYR A 51 -16.56 -34.01 9.96
CA TYR A 51 -17.19 -32.98 9.11
C TYR A 51 -18.28 -33.60 8.24
N LYS A 52 -19.44 -32.96 8.22
CA LYS A 52 -20.56 -33.39 7.39
C LYS A 52 -20.67 -32.48 6.15
N VAL A 53 -21.03 -33.06 5.01
CA VAL A 53 -21.20 -32.33 3.75
C VAL A 53 -22.24 -31.21 3.89
N GLU A 54 -23.25 -31.42 4.73
CA GLU A 54 -24.30 -30.44 5.02
C GLU A 54 -23.77 -29.16 5.67
N ASP A 55 -22.67 -29.27 6.41
CA ASP A 55 -21.98 -28.14 7.07
C ASP A 55 -21.15 -27.31 6.08
N SER A 56 -20.96 -27.84 4.86
CA SER A 56 -20.21 -27.17 3.77
C SER A 56 -21.03 -26.11 3.02
N LYS A 57 -22.22 -25.76 3.48
CA LYS A 57 -23.00 -24.70 2.82
C LYS A 57 -22.24 -23.38 2.90
N ALA A 58 -21.95 -22.80 1.76
CA ALA A 58 -21.41 -21.45 1.69
C ALA A 58 -22.42 -20.47 2.32
N GLY A 59 -21.97 -19.75 3.35
CA GLY A 59 -22.73 -18.64 3.91
C GLY A 59 -22.57 -17.39 3.06
N ASP A 60 -23.01 -16.25 3.58
CA ASP A 60 -22.74 -14.97 2.96
C ASP A 60 -21.24 -14.70 3.03
N PHE A 61 -20.63 -14.67 1.84
CA PHE A 61 -19.21 -14.43 1.69
C PHE A 61 -18.85 -12.95 1.90
N PHE A 62 -19.77 -12.05 1.61
CA PHE A 62 -19.59 -10.62 1.74
C PHE A 62 -20.08 -10.14 3.10
N ASN A 63 -19.27 -10.29 4.12
CA ASN A 63 -19.52 -9.83 5.49
C ASN A 63 -18.30 -9.13 6.07
N GLU A 64 -18.48 -8.40 7.17
CA GLU A 64 -17.42 -7.62 7.83
C GLU A 64 -16.18 -8.46 8.16
N ASN A 65 -16.35 -9.69 8.66
CA ASN A 65 -15.23 -10.56 9.00
C ASN A 65 -14.40 -10.93 7.77
N SER A 66 -15.05 -11.24 6.65
CA SER A 66 -14.38 -11.54 5.39
C SER A 66 -13.64 -10.30 4.86
N TYR A 67 -14.26 -9.14 4.96
CA TYR A 67 -13.64 -7.86 4.57
C TYR A 67 -12.37 -7.61 5.37
N GLU A 68 -12.41 -7.70 6.70
CA GLU A 68 -11.25 -7.50 7.56
C GLU A 68 -10.13 -8.54 7.31
N LEU A 69 -10.49 -9.80 7.03
CA LEU A 69 -9.49 -10.81 6.65
C LEU A 69 -8.82 -10.50 5.31
N PHE A 70 -9.57 -10.09 4.30
CA PHE A 70 -8.99 -9.71 3.01
C PHE A 70 -8.14 -8.45 3.11
N LYS A 71 -8.52 -7.51 3.95
CA LYS A 71 -7.74 -6.34 4.28
C LYS A 71 -6.42 -6.72 4.96
N LYS A 72 -6.50 -7.55 6.01
CA LYS A 72 -5.34 -8.07 6.75
C LYS A 72 -4.33 -8.79 5.84
N TYR A 73 -4.82 -9.59 4.90
CA TYR A 73 -3.96 -10.37 3.99
C TYR A 73 -3.71 -9.67 2.65
N ASN A 74 -4.11 -8.40 2.49
CA ASN A 74 -3.88 -7.59 1.29
C ASN A 74 -4.43 -8.20 0.00
N PHE A 75 -5.61 -8.81 0.05
CA PHE A 75 -6.27 -9.40 -1.13
C PHE A 75 -7.02 -8.34 -1.93
N LYS A 76 -6.27 -7.45 -2.60
CA LYS A 76 -6.79 -6.28 -3.35
C LYS A 76 -7.96 -6.62 -4.30
N ASN A 77 -7.84 -7.71 -5.06
CA ASN A 77 -8.88 -8.14 -6.01
C ASN A 77 -10.16 -8.63 -5.33
N MET A 78 -10.04 -9.13 -4.10
CA MET A 78 -11.20 -9.55 -3.32
C MET A 78 -11.87 -8.34 -2.66
N LEU A 79 -11.10 -7.38 -2.16
CA LEU A 79 -11.61 -6.13 -1.59
C LEU A 79 -12.45 -5.34 -2.60
N LYS A 80 -12.02 -5.27 -3.87
CA LYS A 80 -12.80 -4.63 -4.94
C LYS A 80 -14.21 -5.19 -5.13
N LYS A 81 -14.42 -6.46 -4.78
CA LYS A 81 -15.77 -7.09 -4.89
C LYS A 81 -16.74 -6.61 -3.82
N PHE A 82 -16.23 -5.98 -2.76
CA PHE A 82 -17.05 -5.37 -1.71
C PHE A 82 -17.51 -3.96 -2.06
N GLU A 83 -17.01 -3.32 -3.11
CA GLU A 83 -17.33 -1.94 -3.51
C GLU A 83 -18.83 -1.66 -3.70
N ASN A 84 -19.62 -2.71 -3.94
CA ASN A 84 -21.06 -2.61 -4.08
C ASN A 84 -21.84 -3.14 -2.85
N THR A 85 -21.18 -3.27 -1.71
CA THR A 85 -21.80 -3.75 -0.47
C THR A 85 -21.79 -2.64 0.57
N ASP A 86 -22.75 -2.64 1.49
CA ASP A 86 -22.82 -1.67 2.60
C ASP A 86 -21.70 -1.85 3.65
N ILE A 87 -20.76 -2.78 3.37
CA ILE A 87 -19.65 -3.16 4.24
C ILE A 87 -18.40 -2.31 4.00
N ILE A 88 -18.41 -1.49 2.93
CA ILE A 88 -17.27 -0.61 2.62
C ILE A 88 -17.00 0.31 3.80
N ALA A 89 -15.73 0.37 4.19
CA ALA A 89 -15.24 1.29 5.20
C ALA A 89 -15.80 2.70 4.92
N LYS A 90 -16.42 3.29 5.93
CA LYS A 90 -16.70 4.72 5.93
C LYS A 90 -15.43 5.46 5.53
N ASP A 91 -15.58 6.53 4.78
CA ASP A 91 -14.47 7.46 4.53
C ASP A 91 -13.72 7.67 5.84
N PRO A 92 -12.37 7.71 5.82
CA PRO A 92 -11.61 7.97 7.04
C PRO A 92 -12.17 9.19 7.75
N GLU A 93 -12.43 9.08 9.06
CA GLU A 93 -13.01 10.18 9.87
C GLU A 93 -12.19 11.47 9.76
N CYS A 94 -10.90 11.36 9.44
CA CYS A 94 -10.03 12.53 9.25
C CYS A 94 -10.45 13.45 8.11
N TYR A 95 -11.26 13.01 7.13
CA TYR A 95 -11.69 13.87 6.02
C TYR A 95 -12.51 15.09 6.48
N GLU A 96 -13.20 14.99 7.59
CA GLU A 96 -13.95 16.12 8.16
C GLU A 96 -13.04 17.26 8.66
N TYR A 97 -11.76 16.96 8.93
CA TYR A 97 -10.77 17.93 9.42
C TYR A 97 -9.92 18.54 8.30
N PHE A 98 -10.11 18.13 7.05
CA PHE A 98 -9.36 18.69 5.92
C PHE A 98 -9.87 20.09 5.59
N LYS A 99 -9.00 21.07 5.70
CA LYS A 99 -9.33 22.49 5.49
C LYS A 99 -8.47 23.07 4.37
N LYS A 100 -9.13 23.57 3.32
CA LYS A 100 -8.47 24.40 2.33
C LYS A 100 -8.29 25.80 2.92
N ILE A 101 -7.07 26.32 2.89
CA ILE A 101 -6.75 27.70 3.21
C ILE A 101 -6.00 28.36 2.05
N SER A 102 -6.41 29.57 1.68
CA SER A 102 -5.82 30.36 0.60
C SER A 102 -5.68 31.84 0.96
N ASP A 103 -6.25 32.26 2.10
CA ASP A 103 -6.03 33.58 2.66
C ASP A 103 -4.58 33.67 3.17
N PHE A 104 -3.87 34.74 2.79
CA PHE A 104 -2.46 34.89 3.11
C PHE A 104 -2.19 34.92 4.62
N ALA A 105 -3.02 35.59 5.40
CA ALA A 105 -2.85 35.68 6.84
C ALA A 105 -3.11 34.35 7.55
N GLU A 106 -4.09 33.57 7.07
CA GLU A 106 -4.34 32.22 7.56
C GLU A 106 -3.18 31.28 7.26
N VAL A 107 -2.63 31.34 6.03
CA VAL A 107 -1.48 30.54 5.62
C VAL A 107 -0.25 30.88 6.46
N GLU A 108 0.03 32.20 6.67
CA GLU A 108 1.10 32.65 7.57
C GLU A 108 0.93 32.08 8.99
N ASN A 109 -0.27 32.12 9.54
CA ASN A 109 -0.54 31.60 10.86
C ASN A 109 -0.28 30.09 10.98
N VAL A 110 -0.68 29.31 9.95
CA VAL A 110 -0.43 27.86 9.90
C VAL A 110 1.05 27.56 9.81
N PHE A 111 1.80 28.28 8.98
CA PHE A 111 3.26 28.08 8.89
C PHE A 111 3.98 28.49 10.18
N ASN A 112 3.56 29.56 10.86
CA ASN A 112 4.14 29.96 12.14
C ASN A 112 3.91 28.88 13.22
N LYS A 113 2.69 28.32 13.30
CA LYS A 113 2.41 27.16 14.16
C LYS A 113 3.29 25.96 13.78
N ALA A 114 3.44 25.66 12.48
CA ALA A 114 4.27 24.56 12.01
C ALA A 114 5.75 24.74 12.41
N VAL A 115 6.29 25.95 12.34
CA VAL A 115 7.64 26.29 12.79
C VAL A 115 7.80 26.06 14.30
N ASP A 116 6.84 26.52 15.10
CA ASP A 116 6.84 26.35 16.55
C ASP A 116 6.81 24.85 16.93
N ILE A 117 5.92 24.06 16.32
CA ILE A 117 5.80 22.62 16.55
C ILE A 117 7.07 21.91 16.11
N ALA A 118 7.61 22.24 14.93
CA ALA A 118 8.84 21.66 14.40
C ALA A 118 10.07 21.95 15.28
N GLY A 119 10.10 23.07 15.99
CA GLY A 119 11.14 23.40 16.97
C GLY A 119 11.04 22.62 18.27
N GLY A 120 9.91 21.97 18.53
CA GLY A 120 9.60 21.17 19.72
C GLY A 120 9.85 19.68 19.57
N ILE A 121 9.03 18.89 20.23
CA ILE A 121 9.07 17.41 20.22
C ILE A 121 7.88 16.78 19.50
N GLU A 122 6.82 17.52 19.24
CA GLU A 122 5.64 17.05 18.55
C GLU A 122 5.93 16.85 17.07
N LYS A 123 5.12 16.03 16.43
CA LYS A 123 5.32 15.70 15.00
C LYS A 123 4.32 16.44 14.15
N ILE A 124 4.76 16.80 12.95
CA ILE A 124 3.90 17.34 11.90
C ILE A 124 3.97 16.43 10.69
N GLY A 125 2.88 16.35 9.92
CA GLY A 125 2.84 15.73 8.62
C GLY A 125 3.06 16.75 7.52
N LEU A 126 3.83 16.40 6.50
CA LEU A 126 4.08 17.23 5.34
C LEU A 126 3.87 16.43 4.06
N SER A 127 3.01 16.92 3.19
CA SER A 127 2.77 16.39 1.85
C SER A 127 3.05 17.46 0.80
N ILE A 128 3.80 17.11 -0.22
CA ILE A 128 4.18 18.00 -1.32
C ILE A 128 3.46 17.56 -2.59
N VAL A 129 2.53 18.39 -3.07
CA VAL A 129 1.78 18.13 -4.30
C VAL A 129 2.50 18.79 -5.47
N ARG A 130 3.34 18.02 -6.16
CA ARG A 130 4.22 18.51 -7.21
C ARG A 130 4.32 17.52 -8.37
N GLU A 131 4.41 18.03 -9.57
CA GLU A 131 4.88 17.34 -10.79
C GLU A 131 6.08 18.12 -11.35
N SER A 132 5.89 18.96 -12.36
CA SER A 132 6.92 19.90 -12.83
C SER A 132 7.03 21.17 -11.99
N GLU A 133 5.92 21.58 -11.37
CA GLU A 133 5.76 22.80 -10.57
C GLU A 133 5.08 22.42 -9.24
N LEU A 134 5.36 23.15 -8.18
CA LEU A 134 4.66 23.01 -6.91
C LEU A 134 3.23 23.49 -7.07
N THR A 135 2.27 22.63 -6.81
CA THR A 135 0.84 22.92 -6.97
C THR A 135 0.16 23.23 -5.65
N ALA A 136 0.51 22.48 -4.61
CA ALA A 136 -0.03 22.66 -3.26
C ALA A 136 0.87 22.01 -2.21
N VAL A 137 0.58 22.30 -0.95
CA VAL A 137 1.19 21.68 0.21
C VAL A 137 0.10 21.19 1.15
N GLY A 138 0.21 19.96 1.64
CA GLY A 138 -0.55 19.43 2.76
C GLY A 138 0.25 19.58 4.05
N ILE A 139 -0.33 20.16 5.10
CA ILE A 139 0.31 20.29 6.43
C ILE A 139 -0.65 19.75 7.48
N THR A 140 -0.19 18.76 8.26
CA THR A 140 -0.91 18.19 9.39
C THR A 140 -0.21 18.61 10.67
N LEU A 141 -0.88 19.40 11.50
CA LEU A 141 -0.37 19.86 12.78
C LEU A 141 -0.85 18.99 13.95
N SER A 142 -2.03 18.40 13.82
CA SER A 142 -2.62 17.46 14.78
C SER A 142 -3.68 16.61 14.08
N ASP A 143 -4.32 15.69 14.79
CA ASP A 143 -5.38 14.82 14.25
C ASP A 143 -6.60 15.60 13.72
N THR A 144 -6.78 16.86 14.13
CA THR A 144 -7.91 17.73 13.75
C THR A 144 -7.49 19.03 13.04
N GLU A 145 -6.20 19.30 12.91
CA GLU A 145 -5.65 20.46 12.22
C GLU A 145 -4.88 20.01 10.97
N ILE A 146 -5.59 19.79 9.87
CA ILE A 146 -5.08 19.29 8.61
C ILE A 146 -5.41 20.29 7.51
N TYR A 147 -4.39 20.83 6.87
CA TYR A 147 -4.51 21.96 5.95
C TYR A 147 -4.01 21.62 4.55
N TYR A 148 -4.81 21.98 3.56
CA TYR A 148 -4.41 22.03 2.16
C TYR A 148 -4.19 23.48 1.74
N ILE A 149 -2.99 23.76 1.24
CA ILE A 149 -2.54 25.11 0.86
C ILE A 149 -2.17 25.11 -0.61
N PRO A 150 -3.08 25.58 -1.52
CA PRO A 150 -2.78 25.66 -2.92
C PRO A 150 -1.87 26.85 -3.26
N VAL A 151 -1.09 26.72 -4.32
CA VAL A 151 -0.44 27.86 -4.96
C VAL A 151 -1.51 28.71 -5.61
N SER A 152 -1.79 29.90 -5.04
CA SER A 152 -2.81 30.81 -5.57
C SER A 152 -2.57 32.26 -5.08
N GLY A 153 -2.84 33.24 -5.93
CA GLY A 153 -2.75 34.65 -5.58
C GLY A 153 -1.39 35.05 -5.02
N PHE A 154 -1.36 35.52 -3.76
CA PHE A 154 -0.12 35.89 -3.05
C PHE A 154 0.64 34.69 -2.48
N VAL A 155 -0.01 33.53 -2.36
CA VAL A 155 0.63 32.27 -1.95
C VAL A 155 1.31 31.66 -3.18
N THR A 156 2.47 32.18 -3.53
CA THR A 156 3.25 31.74 -4.69
C THR A 156 4.07 30.50 -4.37
N GLU A 157 4.56 29.81 -5.41
CA GLU A 157 5.47 28.67 -5.25
C GLU A 157 6.72 29.05 -4.46
N SER A 158 7.33 30.22 -4.79
CA SER A 158 8.51 30.72 -4.06
C SER A 158 8.20 30.98 -2.57
N TYR A 159 7.04 31.58 -2.28
CA TYR A 159 6.62 31.82 -0.92
C TYR A 159 6.45 30.52 -0.14
N LEU A 160 5.79 29.51 -0.71
CA LEU A 160 5.63 28.21 -0.06
C LEU A 160 6.99 27.51 0.17
N ALA A 161 7.91 27.58 -0.82
CA ALA A 161 9.24 27.02 -0.67
C ALA A 161 10.04 27.68 0.45
N ASP A 162 9.92 29.03 0.59
CA ASP A 162 10.59 29.77 1.67
C ASP A 162 10.00 29.37 3.04
N ARG A 163 8.67 29.32 3.18
CA ARG A 163 8.00 28.93 4.43
C ARG A 163 8.27 27.47 4.81
N LEU A 164 8.27 26.56 3.86
CA LEU A 164 8.67 25.16 4.08
C LEU A 164 10.12 25.07 4.56
N SER A 165 11.01 25.89 4.01
CA SER A 165 12.42 25.95 4.45
C SER A 165 12.53 26.45 5.90
N ASP A 166 11.69 27.39 6.33
CA ASP A 166 11.64 27.85 7.73
C ASP A 166 11.23 26.71 8.68
N VAL A 167 10.19 25.94 8.32
CA VAL A 167 9.74 24.77 9.08
C VAL A 167 10.86 23.73 9.20
N VAL A 168 11.55 23.45 8.10
CA VAL A 168 12.66 22.46 8.06
C VAL A 168 13.84 22.92 8.91
N ARG A 169 14.18 24.22 8.87
CA ARG A 169 15.26 24.77 9.71
C ARG A 169 14.95 24.72 11.20
N ALA A 170 13.68 24.91 11.58
CA ALA A 170 13.26 24.80 12.96
C ALA A 170 13.31 23.37 13.49
N ALA A 171 13.15 22.36 12.61
CA ALA A 171 13.07 20.97 13.00
C ALA A 171 14.43 20.43 13.49
N SER A 172 14.42 19.80 14.66
CA SER A 172 15.63 19.30 15.32
C SER A 172 15.56 17.83 15.76
N ASN A 173 14.37 17.24 15.80
CA ASN A 173 14.10 15.94 16.43
C ASN A 173 13.47 14.92 15.49
N ARG A 174 13.68 15.03 14.17
CA ARG A 174 13.00 14.19 13.15
C ARG A 174 11.49 14.20 13.32
N ASN A 175 10.94 15.36 13.50
CA ASN A 175 9.52 15.56 13.80
C ASN A 175 8.70 15.99 12.59
N ILE A 176 9.29 16.05 11.38
CA ILE A 176 8.56 16.22 10.13
C ILE A 176 8.42 14.84 9.47
N ALA A 177 7.21 14.30 9.43
CA ALA A 177 6.89 13.06 8.74
C ALA A 177 6.43 13.36 7.31
N SER A 178 7.03 12.70 6.32
CA SER A 178 6.63 12.82 4.92
C SER A 178 7.06 11.58 4.16
N ALA A 179 6.50 11.33 2.99
CA ALA A 179 6.94 10.23 2.15
C ALA A 179 7.79 10.73 0.97
N ASN A 180 8.78 9.92 0.57
CA ASN A 180 9.61 10.17 -0.60
C ASN A 180 10.28 11.56 -0.60
N ILE A 181 10.82 11.99 0.53
CA ILE A 181 11.43 13.30 0.72
C ILE A 181 12.49 13.59 -0.33
N LYS A 182 13.22 12.58 -0.78
CA LYS A 182 14.26 12.71 -1.80
C LYS A 182 13.76 13.40 -3.07
N ASP A 183 12.50 13.19 -3.44
CA ASP A 183 11.91 13.73 -4.66
C ASP A 183 11.63 15.24 -4.57
N TYR A 184 11.73 15.82 -3.36
CA TYR A 184 11.38 17.20 -3.06
C TYR A 184 12.54 18.03 -2.47
N LEU A 185 13.73 17.46 -2.36
CA LEU A 185 14.86 18.14 -1.74
C LEU A 185 15.27 19.44 -2.45
N ASP A 186 15.00 19.54 -3.74
CA ASP A 186 15.28 20.73 -4.55
C ASP A 186 14.38 21.94 -4.20
N ILE A 187 13.22 21.72 -3.56
CA ILE A 187 12.39 22.82 -3.03
C ILE A 187 13.14 23.61 -1.96
N PHE A 188 14.02 22.95 -1.20
CA PHE A 188 14.82 23.53 -0.13
C PHE A 188 16.19 24.02 -0.62
N GLU A 189 16.41 24.12 -1.94
CA GLU A 189 17.71 24.43 -2.55
C GLU A 189 18.24 25.83 -2.30
N LYS A 190 17.39 26.78 -1.91
CA LYS A 190 17.84 28.15 -1.64
C LYS A 190 18.86 28.26 -0.52
N ASP A 191 18.86 27.28 0.40
CA ASP A 191 19.77 27.19 1.53
C ASP A 191 20.81 26.09 1.29
N LYS A 192 21.74 26.31 0.39
CA LYS A 192 22.86 25.37 0.16
C LYS A 192 24.07 25.73 1.00
N ILE A 193 24.62 24.76 1.73
CA ILE A 193 25.99 24.81 2.22
C ILE A 193 26.82 23.86 1.37
N ASN A 194 27.89 24.37 0.75
CA ASN A 194 28.79 23.61 -0.12
C ASN A 194 28.07 22.89 -1.30
N GLY A 195 26.99 23.47 -1.81
CA GLY A 195 26.26 22.91 -2.94
C GLY A 195 25.20 21.85 -2.60
N TYR A 196 25.06 21.50 -1.32
CA TYR A 196 24.03 20.57 -0.83
C TYR A 196 22.90 21.33 -0.15
N PRO A 197 21.61 20.92 -0.36
CA PRO A 197 20.48 21.52 0.36
C PRO A 197 20.70 21.44 1.86
N LEU A 198 20.39 22.53 2.58
CA LEU A 198 20.48 22.62 4.03
C LEU A 198 19.32 21.89 4.70
N VAL A 199 19.09 20.66 4.29
CA VAL A 199 18.13 19.79 4.95
C VAL A 199 18.87 19.10 6.08
N SER A 200 18.56 19.51 7.30
CA SER A 200 19.09 18.82 8.48
C SER A 200 18.69 17.35 8.42
N GLU A 201 19.65 16.43 8.51
CA GLU A 201 19.42 14.99 8.66
C GLU A 201 18.48 14.67 9.84
N LYS A 202 18.29 15.65 10.73
CA LYS A 202 17.46 15.57 11.92
C LYS A 202 16.04 16.12 11.71
N ALA A 203 15.70 16.65 10.55
CA ALA A 203 14.40 17.25 10.30
C ALA A 203 13.31 16.20 10.00
N PHE A 204 13.62 15.26 9.14
CA PHE A 204 12.63 14.38 8.54
C PHE A 204 12.64 12.94 9.06
N ILE A 205 11.43 12.35 9.06
CA ILE A 205 11.20 10.90 8.97
C ILE A 205 10.56 10.65 7.61
N ASP A 206 11.25 9.94 6.72
CA ASP A 206 10.65 9.43 5.50
C ASP A 206 9.86 8.16 5.81
N THR A 207 8.54 8.23 5.68
CA THR A 207 7.63 7.14 6.05
C THR A 207 7.78 5.93 5.11
N ALA A 208 8.08 6.16 3.83
CA ALA A 208 8.30 5.09 2.87
C ALA A 208 9.61 4.33 3.16
N ILE A 209 10.70 5.05 3.47
CA ILE A 209 11.97 4.45 3.86
C ILE A 209 11.83 3.72 5.21
N ALA A 210 11.13 4.31 6.19
CA ALA A 210 10.90 3.65 7.47
C ALA A 210 10.15 2.32 7.31
N ALA A 211 9.11 2.29 6.49
CA ALA A 211 8.36 1.07 6.19
C ALA A 211 9.21 0.05 5.43
N TYR A 212 10.04 0.49 4.48
CA TYR A 212 10.99 -0.38 3.79
C TYR A 212 11.96 -1.08 4.77
N LEU A 213 12.47 -0.34 5.75
CA LEU A 213 13.38 -0.91 6.75
C LEU A 213 12.71 -1.93 7.67
N LEU A 214 11.41 -1.77 7.94
CA LEU A 214 10.62 -2.71 8.75
C LEU A 214 10.22 -3.96 7.94
N HIS A 215 9.80 -3.78 6.71
CA HIS A 215 9.27 -4.84 5.84
C HIS A 215 9.84 -4.73 4.41
N PRO A 216 11.12 -5.11 4.18
CA PRO A 216 11.81 -4.89 2.90
C PRO A 216 11.27 -5.75 1.74
N SER A 217 10.39 -6.70 2.02
CA SER A 217 9.77 -7.57 1.01
C SER A 217 8.41 -7.08 0.50
N ASN A 218 7.95 -5.91 0.95
CA ASN A 218 6.68 -5.36 0.47
C ASN A 218 6.80 -4.92 -1.00
N GLU A 219 5.71 -5.11 -1.76
CA GLU A 219 5.65 -4.74 -3.18
C GLU A 219 5.58 -3.22 -3.40
N SER A 220 5.04 -2.47 -2.42
CA SER A 220 4.87 -1.03 -2.49
C SER A 220 4.96 -0.39 -1.11
N TYR A 221 5.38 0.88 -1.09
CA TYR A 221 5.46 1.75 0.09
C TYR A 221 4.68 3.05 -0.13
N ASP A 222 3.64 3.00 -0.96
CA ASP A 222 2.69 4.10 -1.15
C ASP A 222 1.77 4.28 0.07
N TYR A 223 1.08 5.42 0.14
CA TYR A 223 0.17 5.74 1.25
C TYR A 223 -0.93 4.70 1.45
N GLU A 224 -1.44 4.11 0.36
CA GLU A 224 -2.44 3.05 0.44
C GLU A 224 -1.91 1.82 1.18
N SER A 225 -0.70 1.40 0.82
CA SER A 225 -0.04 0.25 1.43
C SER A 225 0.31 0.52 2.89
N LEU A 226 0.87 1.69 3.18
CA LEU A 226 1.24 2.10 4.54
C LEU A 226 0.01 2.26 5.43
N GLY A 227 -1.04 2.93 4.96
CA GLY A 227 -2.29 3.11 5.71
C GLY A 227 -2.94 1.78 6.07
N ARG A 228 -2.95 0.84 5.12
CA ARG A 228 -3.52 -0.49 5.34
C ARG A 228 -2.70 -1.31 6.33
N GLU A 229 -1.39 -1.30 6.21
CA GLU A 229 -0.49 -2.12 7.01
C GLU A 229 -0.37 -1.60 8.45
N PHE A 230 -0.15 -0.30 8.62
CA PHE A 230 0.17 0.26 9.93
C PHE A 230 -1.04 0.87 10.66
N LEU A 231 -2.06 1.35 9.92
CA LEU A 231 -3.21 2.04 10.50
C LEU A 231 -4.52 1.24 10.38
N SER A 232 -4.52 0.13 9.63
CA SER A 232 -5.72 -0.62 9.27
C SER A 232 -6.77 0.25 8.54
N LEU A 233 -6.34 1.31 7.86
CA LEU A 233 -7.16 2.21 7.07
C LEU A 233 -6.97 1.92 5.58
N THR A 234 -8.04 2.10 4.80
CA THR A 234 -7.98 2.02 3.35
C THR A 234 -8.06 3.43 2.79
N PHE A 235 -6.98 3.88 2.18
CA PHE A 235 -6.91 5.15 1.49
C PHE A 235 -7.06 4.93 -0.01
N PRO A 236 -7.78 5.82 -0.73
CA PRO A 236 -7.87 5.75 -2.17
C PRO A 236 -6.53 6.15 -2.80
N SER A 237 -6.19 5.48 -3.89
CA SER A 237 -4.98 5.80 -4.68
C SER A 237 -5.09 7.14 -5.40
N LYS A 238 -3.93 7.69 -5.83
CA LYS A 238 -3.91 8.83 -6.74
C LYS A 238 -4.77 8.57 -7.98
N THR A 239 -4.72 7.36 -8.52
CA THR A 239 -5.47 6.99 -9.72
C THR A 239 -6.98 6.91 -9.47
N GLU A 240 -7.40 6.46 -8.31
CA GLU A 240 -8.82 6.45 -7.92
C GLU A 240 -9.36 7.86 -7.69
N LEU A 241 -8.59 8.72 -7.04
CA LEU A 241 -9.00 10.11 -6.76
C LEU A 241 -8.96 11.00 -8.01
N LEU A 242 -7.88 10.95 -8.77
CA LEU A 242 -7.57 11.93 -9.81
C LEU A 242 -7.55 11.34 -11.22
N GLY A 243 -7.64 10.02 -11.37
CA GLY A 243 -7.56 9.36 -12.67
C GLY A 243 -6.22 9.66 -13.36
N LYS A 244 -6.32 10.25 -14.55
CA LYS A 244 -5.15 10.68 -15.35
C LYS A 244 -4.91 12.19 -15.30
N LEU A 245 -5.58 12.91 -14.41
CA LEU A 245 -5.40 14.35 -14.28
C LEU A 245 -4.01 14.65 -13.72
N SER A 246 -3.35 15.66 -14.28
CA SER A 246 -2.20 16.28 -13.63
C SER A 246 -2.68 17.10 -12.42
N PHE A 247 -1.82 17.32 -11.43
CA PHE A 247 -2.19 18.11 -10.25
C PHE A 247 -2.66 19.52 -10.63
N LYS A 248 -2.01 20.16 -11.59
CA LYS A 248 -2.40 21.48 -12.11
C LYS A 248 -3.82 21.50 -12.68
N LYS A 249 -4.25 20.43 -13.37
CA LYS A 249 -5.63 20.30 -13.85
C LYS A 249 -6.59 19.96 -12.73
N ALA A 250 -6.17 19.11 -11.79
CA ALA A 250 -6.99 18.68 -10.68
C ALA A 250 -7.42 19.84 -9.77
N VAL A 251 -6.60 20.90 -9.62
CA VAL A 251 -6.99 22.14 -8.93
C VAL A 251 -8.29 22.74 -9.47
N ASN A 252 -8.52 22.64 -10.79
CA ASN A 252 -9.69 23.25 -11.43
C ASN A 252 -10.84 22.26 -11.67
N GLU A 253 -10.54 20.98 -11.87
CA GLU A 253 -11.50 19.98 -12.34
C GLU A 253 -11.93 19.00 -11.22
N SER A 254 -11.11 18.83 -10.19
CA SER A 254 -11.33 17.84 -9.12
C SER A 254 -10.63 18.24 -7.82
N GLU A 255 -10.84 19.47 -7.37
CA GLU A 255 -10.11 20.03 -6.22
C GLU A 255 -10.37 19.27 -4.91
N ASP A 256 -11.62 18.84 -4.67
CA ASP A 256 -11.95 18.06 -3.46
C ASP A 256 -11.17 16.75 -3.37
N ASN A 257 -10.99 16.06 -4.51
CA ASN A 257 -10.17 14.86 -4.56
C ASN A 257 -8.67 15.16 -4.42
N LEU A 258 -8.23 16.31 -4.92
CA LEU A 258 -6.85 16.75 -4.74
C LEU A 258 -6.57 17.11 -3.26
N ILE A 259 -7.52 17.73 -2.58
CA ILE A 259 -7.46 17.97 -1.12
C ILE A 259 -7.33 16.64 -0.37
N LYS A 260 -8.19 15.67 -0.69
CA LYS A 260 -8.09 14.32 -0.10
C LYS A 260 -6.72 13.71 -0.32
N TYR A 261 -6.21 13.75 -1.55
CA TYR A 261 -4.88 13.23 -1.88
C TYR A 261 -3.74 13.94 -1.13
N ALA A 262 -3.82 15.25 -0.97
CA ALA A 262 -2.77 16.06 -0.35
C ALA A 262 -2.75 15.97 1.19
N CYS A 263 -3.89 15.65 1.81
CA CYS A 263 -4.06 15.64 3.27
C CYS A 263 -4.02 14.23 3.89
N LEU A 264 -3.99 13.19 3.05
CA LEU A 264 -3.73 11.82 3.49
C LEU A 264 -2.24 11.58 3.72
#